data_18dfad3473aeae102b6e2362d7a1ca1e
#
_entry.id   18dfad3473aeae102b6e2362d7a1ca1e
#
_cell.length_a   1.000
_cell.length_b   1.000
_cell.length_c   1.000
_cell.angle_alpha   90.00
_cell.angle_beta   90.00
_cell.angle_gamma   90.00
#
_symmetry.space_group_name_H-M   'P 1'
#
loop_
_entity.id
_entity.type
_entity.pdbx_description
1 polymer ?
#
loop_
_entity_poly.entity_id
_entity_poly.type
_entity_poly.pdbx_seq_one_letter_code
_entity_poly.pdbx_strand_id
1 'polypeptide(L)'
;MAENIDRAVLRVLDANANRAREALRVLEDGARFVLNSEELCGELKRVRHELTDILRPWLEEAMLQRDTPGDVGTGISTESERKRGDVEAVAVAAGKRLGEALRSIEEFLKTVDSAAAGKIESLRYRFYEIERRLALAMRPAQRFAGVRLYVLITESICRIPWLEAAEAAIDGGADCLQLREKDLPGGELLKRARQLAELCRRRGVISIINDRPDIAALSDADGVHLGQEDLPAAEARKILGNRKIIGVSTHHPDQAAAAARDGADYIGVGPIFKSATKPRDFVAGLEYAAAVAADRRIAISKVAIAGIGPENLEKVLATGIRAVAVSGAIVGAADVCAAAKKMKEMLNAE
;
A
#
# COMPACT_ATOMS: atom_id res chain seq x y z
N MET A 1 -47.75 13.58 -1.18
CA MET A 1 -48.28 13.41 0.20
C MET A 1 -47.13 12.86 1.00
N ALA A 2 -46.60 13.65 1.93
CA ALA A 2 -45.58 13.12 2.86
C ALA A 2 -46.30 12.12 3.77
N GLU A 3 -46.08 10.82 3.57
CA GLU A 3 -46.45 9.82 4.56
C GLU A 3 -45.80 10.20 5.87
N ASN A 4 -46.53 10.08 6.97
CA ASN A 4 -46.10 10.44 8.31
C ASN A 4 -44.98 9.45 8.73
N ILE A 5 -43.73 9.84 8.47
CA ILE A 5 -42.56 8.99 8.77
C ILE A 5 -42.47 8.84 10.29
N ASP A 6 -42.27 7.61 10.76
CA ASP A 6 -42.08 7.32 12.20
C ASP A 6 -40.94 8.17 12.77
N ARG A 7 -41.24 8.90 13.86
CA ARG A 7 -40.28 9.71 14.59
C ARG A 7 -39.03 8.93 14.97
N ALA A 8 -39.15 7.63 15.31
CA ALA A 8 -38.04 6.78 15.64
C ALA A 8 -37.12 6.57 14.43
N VAL A 9 -37.67 6.40 13.22
CA VAL A 9 -36.87 6.28 11.99
C VAL A 9 -36.10 7.56 11.74
N LEU A 10 -36.72 8.73 11.84
CA LEU A 10 -36.06 10.03 11.66
C LEU A 10 -34.89 10.22 12.65
N ARG A 11 -35.06 9.85 13.92
CA ARG A 11 -34.00 9.90 14.94
C ARG A 11 -32.82 8.97 14.59
N VAL A 12 -33.11 7.76 14.11
CA VAL A 12 -32.05 6.82 13.67
C VAL A 12 -31.32 7.36 12.45
N LEU A 13 -32.02 7.93 11.48
CA LEU A 13 -31.40 8.54 10.29
C LEU A 13 -30.52 9.72 10.68
N ASP A 14 -30.96 10.63 11.55
CA ASP A 14 -30.12 11.74 12.04
C ASP A 14 -28.84 11.27 12.73
N ALA A 15 -28.96 10.35 13.69
CA ALA A 15 -27.83 9.85 14.44
C ALA A 15 -26.79 9.17 13.53
N ASN A 16 -27.23 8.29 12.62
CA ASN A 16 -26.31 7.57 11.75
C ASN A 16 -25.78 8.42 10.59
N ALA A 17 -26.54 9.40 10.07
CA ALA A 17 -26.02 10.38 9.10
C ALA A 17 -24.87 11.20 9.71
N ASN A 18 -24.98 11.62 10.97
CA ASN A 18 -23.91 12.34 11.66
C ASN A 18 -22.68 11.42 11.89
N ARG A 19 -22.88 10.20 12.41
CA ARG A 19 -21.79 9.22 12.60
C ARG A 19 -21.05 8.92 11.31
N ALA A 20 -21.78 8.73 10.20
CA ALA A 20 -21.18 8.47 8.90
C ALA A 20 -20.37 9.66 8.38
N ARG A 21 -20.89 10.89 8.50
CA ARG A 21 -20.19 12.11 8.08
C ARG A 21 -18.94 12.38 8.89
N GLU A 22 -19.00 12.19 10.21
CA GLU A 22 -17.84 12.30 11.10
C GLU A 22 -16.76 11.25 10.77
N ALA A 23 -17.16 10.00 10.58
CA ALA A 23 -16.25 8.94 10.19
C ALA A 23 -15.58 9.23 8.84
N LEU A 24 -16.34 9.70 7.83
CA LEU A 24 -15.81 10.11 6.53
C LEU A 24 -14.79 11.24 6.67
N ARG A 25 -15.02 12.24 7.55
CA ARG A 25 -14.04 13.29 7.80
C ARG A 25 -12.73 12.76 8.36
N VAL A 26 -12.79 11.85 9.35
CA VAL A 26 -11.59 11.22 9.90
C VAL A 26 -10.82 10.45 8.83
N LEU A 27 -11.53 9.74 7.94
CA LEU A 27 -10.90 9.02 6.83
C LEU A 27 -10.33 9.97 5.75
N GLU A 28 -11.03 11.08 5.42
CA GLU A 28 -10.52 12.14 4.53
C GLU A 28 -9.21 12.73 5.09
N ASP A 29 -9.14 13.01 6.40
CA ASP A 29 -7.94 13.52 7.06
C ASP A 29 -6.81 12.48 7.03
N GLY A 30 -7.10 11.21 7.24
CA GLY A 30 -6.17 10.09 7.06
C GLY A 30 -5.60 10.03 5.63
N ALA A 31 -6.46 10.09 4.62
CA ALA A 31 -6.04 10.09 3.23
C ALA A 31 -5.21 11.33 2.87
N ARG A 32 -5.61 12.50 3.37
CA ARG A 32 -4.99 13.80 3.05
C ARG A 32 -3.66 13.98 3.77
N PHE A 33 -3.64 13.89 5.09
CA PHE A 33 -2.50 14.31 5.93
C PHE A 33 -1.57 13.16 6.30
N VAL A 34 -2.07 11.91 6.27
CA VAL A 34 -1.31 10.72 6.64
C VAL A 34 -0.75 10.02 5.41
N LEU A 35 -1.56 9.84 4.36
CA LEU A 35 -1.15 9.15 3.13
C LEU A 35 -0.74 10.10 2.01
N ASN A 36 -1.07 11.40 2.11
CA ASN A 36 -0.88 12.40 1.06
C ASN A 36 -1.48 11.92 -0.30
N SER A 37 -2.63 11.24 -0.24
CA SER A 37 -3.31 10.67 -1.40
C SER A 37 -4.48 11.53 -1.84
N GLU A 38 -4.30 12.27 -2.94
CA GLU A 38 -5.36 13.08 -3.56
C GLU A 38 -6.52 12.20 -4.04
N GLU A 39 -6.21 11.04 -4.60
CA GLU A 39 -7.20 10.11 -5.14
C GLU A 39 -8.14 9.59 -4.04
N LEU A 40 -7.60 8.98 -2.96
CA LEU A 40 -8.40 8.46 -1.85
C LEU A 40 -9.17 9.58 -1.14
N CYS A 41 -8.54 10.74 -0.94
CA CYS A 41 -9.22 11.90 -0.36
C CYS A 41 -10.39 12.36 -1.25
N GLY A 42 -10.21 12.43 -2.56
CA GLY A 42 -11.24 12.79 -3.52
C GLY A 42 -12.41 11.79 -3.55
N GLU A 43 -12.13 10.50 -3.48
CA GLU A 43 -13.16 9.45 -3.43
C GLU A 43 -13.97 9.51 -2.14
N LEU A 44 -13.34 9.62 -0.98
CA LEU A 44 -14.03 9.76 0.31
C LEU A 44 -14.90 11.01 0.34
N LYS A 45 -14.40 12.13 -0.21
CA LYS A 45 -15.18 13.37 -0.34
C LYS A 45 -16.42 13.17 -1.22
N ARG A 46 -16.31 12.45 -2.35
CA ARG A 46 -17.46 12.11 -3.21
C ARG A 46 -18.49 11.28 -2.45
N VAL A 47 -18.05 10.24 -1.72
CA VAL A 47 -18.94 9.42 -0.87
C VAL A 47 -19.71 10.29 0.13
N ARG A 48 -19.02 11.24 0.78
CA ARG A 48 -19.63 12.13 1.77
C ARG A 48 -20.68 13.08 1.15
N HIS A 49 -20.41 13.63 -0.02
CA HIS A 49 -21.36 14.50 -0.72
C HIS A 49 -22.58 13.69 -1.17
N GLU A 50 -22.36 12.53 -1.80
CA GLU A 50 -23.42 11.66 -2.28
C GLU A 50 -24.32 11.15 -1.14
N LEU A 51 -23.73 10.76 0.01
CA LEU A 51 -24.50 10.43 1.22
C LEU A 51 -25.42 11.58 1.64
N THR A 52 -24.90 12.80 1.63
CA THR A 52 -25.68 13.99 1.99
C THR A 52 -26.81 14.23 0.98
N ASP A 53 -26.55 14.05 -0.32
CA ASP A 53 -27.54 14.24 -1.37
C ASP A 53 -28.66 13.19 -1.31
N ILE A 54 -28.30 11.92 -1.04
CA ILE A 54 -29.30 10.85 -0.86
C ILE A 54 -30.22 11.14 0.33
N LEU A 55 -29.63 11.58 1.45
CA LEU A 55 -30.38 11.81 2.69
C LEU A 55 -31.08 13.16 2.78
N ARG A 56 -30.79 14.09 1.87
CA ARG A 56 -31.32 15.47 1.88
C ARG A 56 -32.82 15.58 2.13
N PRO A 57 -33.69 14.72 1.57
CA PRO A 57 -35.16 14.84 1.78
C PRO A 57 -35.59 14.71 3.24
N TRP A 58 -34.78 14.05 4.07
CA TRP A 58 -35.12 13.73 5.47
C TRP A 58 -34.30 14.49 6.50
N LEU A 59 -33.13 15.06 6.14
CA LEU A 59 -32.17 15.60 7.11
C LEU A 59 -32.72 16.73 7.96
N GLU A 60 -33.51 17.61 7.39
CA GLU A 60 -34.10 18.77 8.12
C GLU A 60 -35.10 18.29 9.17
N GLU A 61 -36.04 17.44 8.76
CA GLU A 61 -37.06 16.90 9.67
C GLU A 61 -36.42 15.97 10.72
N ALA A 62 -35.45 15.14 10.32
CA ALA A 62 -34.74 14.25 11.23
C ALA A 62 -33.98 15.05 12.31
N MET A 63 -33.34 16.17 11.96
CA MET A 63 -32.67 17.05 12.93
C MET A 63 -33.65 17.62 13.95
N LEU A 64 -34.86 17.98 13.56
CA LEU A 64 -35.90 18.49 14.46
C LEU A 64 -36.38 17.44 15.48
N GLN A 65 -36.21 16.15 15.17
CA GLN A 65 -36.58 15.05 16.06
C GLN A 65 -35.43 14.63 17.04
N ARG A 66 -34.29 15.33 16.99
CA ARG A 66 -33.14 15.03 17.86
C ARG A 66 -33.48 15.27 19.33
N ASP A 67 -33.13 14.32 20.18
CA ASP A 67 -33.30 14.41 21.61
C ASP A 67 -32.04 13.83 22.31
N THR A 68 -31.01 14.64 22.38
CA THR A 68 -29.74 14.27 23.02
C THR A 68 -29.85 14.07 24.53
N PRO A 69 -30.61 14.90 25.31
CA PRO A 69 -30.79 14.68 26.74
C PRO A 69 -31.54 13.38 27.06
N GLY A 70 -32.48 12.96 26.20
CA GLY A 70 -33.24 11.72 26.37
C GLY A 70 -32.63 10.49 25.72
N ASP A 71 -31.43 10.60 25.12
CA ASP A 71 -30.76 9.49 24.47
C ASP A 71 -30.02 8.62 25.50
N VAL A 72 -30.57 7.40 25.72
CA VAL A 72 -30.03 6.41 26.67
C VAL A 72 -28.62 5.91 26.33
N GLY A 73 -28.14 6.13 25.10
CA GLY A 73 -26.83 5.71 24.62
C GLY A 73 -25.69 6.68 24.94
N THR A 74 -25.98 7.95 25.25
CA THR A 74 -24.93 8.99 25.43
C THR A 74 -23.99 8.76 26.61
N GLY A 75 -24.44 8.05 27.66
CA GLY A 75 -23.63 7.72 28.85
C GLY A 75 -22.85 6.41 28.73
N ILE A 76 -23.02 5.63 27.68
CA ILE A 76 -22.42 4.31 27.53
C ILE A 76 -21.15 4.42 26.68
N SER A 77 -19.98 4.20 27.30
CA SER A 77 -18.70 4.12 26.58
C SER A 77 -17.86 2.96 27.10
N THR A 78 -17.12 2.31 26.19
CA THR A 78 -16.20 1.22 26.54
C THR A 78 -14.76 1.74 26.65
N GLU A 79 -13.89 1.04 27.40
CA GLU A 79 -12.49 1.44 27.54
C GLU A 79 -11.74 1.42 26.19
N SER A 80 -12.10 0.51 25.29
CA SER A 80 -11.54 0.39 23.94
C SER A 80 -11.88 1.58 23.04
N GLU A 81 -12.92 2.35 23.34
CA GLU A 81 -13.30 3.55 22.59
C GLU A 81 -12.44 4.77 22.93
N ARG A 82 -11.82 4.77 24.12
CA ARG A 82 -11.06 5.92 24.65
C ARG A 82 -9.61 5.98 24.22
N LYS A 83 -9.04 4.88 23.73
CA LYS A 83 -7.62 4.82 23.31
C LYS A 83 -7.49 4.24 21.90
N ARG A 84 -6.53 4.77 21.16
CA ARG A 84 -6.09 4.21 19.87
C ARG A 84 -4.58 3.98 19.94
N GLY A 85 -4.09 2.88 19.37
CA GLY A 85 -2.69 2.52 19.41
C GLY A 85 -1.83 3.41 18.50
N ASP A 86 -2.36 3.71 17.31
CA ASP A 86 -1.69 4.48 16.27
C ASP A 86 -2.70 5.10 15.29
N VAL A 87 -2.19 5.78 14.28
CA VAL A 87 -2.99 6.44 13.24
C VAL A 87 -3.77 5.43 12.39
N GLU A 88 -3.23 4.23 12.18
CA GLU A 88 -3.94 3.15 11.49
C GLU A 88 -5.18 2.72 12.27
N ALA A 89 -5.04 2.52 13.58
CA ALA A 89 -6.16 2.17 14.45
C ALA A 89 -7.27 3.23 14.44
N VAL A 90 -6.92 4.52 14.28
CA VAL A 90 -7.91 5.60 14.09
C VAL A 90 -8.70 5.41 12.80
N ALA A 91 -8.01 5.16 11.67
CA ALA A 91 -8.65 4.96 10.37
C ALA A 91 -9.51 3.70 10.34
N VAL A 92 -9.01 2.58 10.89
CA VAL A 92 -9.77 1.32 11.00
C VAL A 92 -11.05 1.51 11.81
N ALA A 93 -10.97 2.20 12.96
CA ALA A 93 -12.15 2.46 13.78
C ALA A 93 -13.16 3.39 13.08
N ALA A 94 -12.68 4.37 12.32
CA ALA A 94 -13.55 5.24 11.52
C ALA A 94 -14.21 4.47 10.37
N GLY A 95 -13.49 3.59 9.66
CA GLY A 95 -14.03 2.73 8.61
C GLY A 95 -15.15 1.83 9.12
N LYS A 96 -14.93 1.14 10.24
CA LYS A 96 -15.97 0.31 10.87
C LYS A 96 -17.23 1.12 11.22
N ARG A 97 -17.06 2.26 11.88
CA ARG A 97 -18.20 3.14 12.22
C ARG A 97 -18.98 3.61 10.99
N LEU A 98 -18.27 3.92 9.89
CA LEU A 98 -18.92 4.29 8.64
C LEU A 98 -19.72 3.13 8.06
N GLY A 99 -19.14 1.94 7.95
CA GLY A 99 -19.82 0.74 7.45
C GLY A 99 -21.08 0.40 8.25
N GLU A 100 -21.01 0.45 9.58
CA GLU A 100 -22.13 0.21 10.50
C GLU A 100 -23.23 1.29 10.35
N ALA A 101 -22.84 2.57 10.28
CA ALA A 101 -23.76 3.67 10.10
C ALA A 101 -24.49 3.59 8.75
N LEU A 102 -23.76 3.31 7.64
CA LEU A 102 -24.37 3.13 6.32
C LEU A 102 -25.34 1.94 6.31
N ARG A 103 -25.00 0.82 6.96
CA ARG A 103 -25.89 -0.33 7.07
C ARG A 103 -27.17 0.02 7.86
N SER A 104 -27.04 0.72 8.97
CA SER A 104 -28.19 1.16 9.75
C SER A 104 -29.10 2.09 8.93
N ILE A 105 -28.53 3.08 8.24
CA ILE A 105 -29.30 3.98 7.35
C ILE A 105 -30.04 3.17 6.27
N GLU A 106 -29.35 2.24 5.59
CA GLU A 106 -29.94 1.37 4.56
C GLU A 106 -31.16 0.62 5.09
N GLU A 107 -31.06 -0.04 6.25
CA GLU A 107 -32.15 -0.85 6.80
C GLU A 107 -33.37 0.00 7.19
N PHE A 108 -33.17 1.15 7.83
CA PHE A 108 -34.27 2.01 8.21
C PHE A 108 -34.90 2.74 7.02
N LEU A 109 -34.12 3.10 5.99
CA LEU A 109 -34.67 3.66 4.74
C LEU A 109 -35.54 2.68 3.98
N LYS A 110 -35.36 1.37 4.10
CA LYS A 110 -36.25 0.37 3.47
C LYS A 110 -37.73 0.51 3.92
N THR A 111 -37.95 1.07 5.10
CA THR A 111 -39.32 1.32 5.62
C THR A 111 -39.95 2.61 5.10
N VAL A 112 -39.17 3.49 4.43
CA VAL A 112 -39.57 4.83 3.99
C VAL A 112 -39.42 4.99 2.49
N ASP A 113 -38.25 4.63 1.94
CA ASP A 113 -37.90 4.75 0.52
C ASP A 113 -36.91 3.68 0.12
N SER A 114 -37.42 2.62 -0.51
CA SER A 114 -36.60 1.48 -0.95
C SER A 114 -35.59 1.87 -2.06
N ALA A 115 -35.89 2.89 -2.86
CA ALA A 115 -34.99 3.36 -3.91
C ALA A 115 -33.80 4.10 -3.29
N ALA A 116 -34.02 4.94 -2.29
CA ALA A 116 -32.96 5.58 -1.52
C ALA A 116 -32.13 4.54 -0.74
N ALA A 117 -32.75 3.53 -0.15
CA ALA A 117 -32.05 2.41 0.51
C ALA A 117 -31.10 1.70 -0.44
N GLY A 118 -31.49 1.43 -1.69
CA GLY A 118 -30.63 0.83 -2.72
C GLY A 118 -29.45 1.71 -3.11
N LYS A 119 -29.61 3.04 -3.09
CA LYS A 119 -28.47 3.96 -3.30
C LYS A 119 -27.47 3.91 -2.14
N ILE A 120 -27.94 3.82 -0.90
CA ILE A 120 -27.06 3.66 0.29
C ILE A 120 -26.33 2.32 0.25
N GLU A 121 -27.00 1.24 -0.15
CA GLU A 121 -26.37 -0.07 -0.34
C GLU A 121 -25.21 0.02 -1.36
N SER A 122 -25.44 0.63 -2.52
CA SER A 122 -24.42 0.84 -3.55
C SER A 122 -23.24 1.68 -3.02
N LEU A 123 -23.53 2.72 -2.25
CA LEU A 123 -22.53 3.58 -1.60
C LEU A 123 -21.69 2.79 -0.61
N ARG A 124 -22.30 1.91 0.18
CA ARG A 124 -21.64 1.04 1.17
C ARG A 124 -20.70 0.04 0.51
N TYR A 125 -21.08 -0.61 -0.58
CA TYR A 125 -20.19 -1.53 -1.31
C TYR A 125 -19.01 -0.79 -1.95
N ARG A 126 -19.25 0.38 -2.51
CA ARG A 126 -18.15 1.23 -3.03
C ARG A 126 -17.19 1.65 -1.91
N PHE A 127 -17.71 1.99 -0.72
CA PHE A 127 -16.90 2.33 0.42
C PHE A 127 -16.01 1.15 0.88
N TYR A 128 -16.48 -0.09 0.85
CA TYR A 128 -15.65 -1.26 1.21
C TYR A 128 -14.39 -1.38 0.34
N GLU A 129 -14.46 -1.05 -0.94
CA GLU A 129 -13.27 -1.04 -1.79
C GLU A 129 -12.32 0.11 -1.43
N ILE A 130 -12.85 1.29 -1.12
CA ILE A 130 -12.03 2.43 -0.65
C ILE A 130 -11.38 2.08 0.69
N GLU A 131 -12.10 1.48 1.63
CA GLU A 131 -11.59 1.04 2.93
C GLU A 131 -10.44 0.03 2.78
N ARG A 132 -10.60 -0.96 1.89
CA ARG A 132 -9.54 -1.93 1.58
C ARG A 132 -8.28 -1.23 1.05
N ARG A 133 -8.42 -0.31 0.11
CA ARG A 133 -7.30 0.46 -0.46
C ARG A 133 -6.62 1.35 0.60
N LEU A 134 -7.40 1.98 1.45
CA LEU A 134 -6.89 2.79 2.56
C LEU A 134 -6.07 1.94 3.55
N ALA A 135 -6.59 0.79 3.94
CA ALA A 135 -5.90 -0.14 4.85
C ALA A 135 -4.57 -0.64 4.26
N LEU A 136 -4.55 -1.02 2.98
CA LEU A 136 -3.33 -1.44 2.29
C LEU A 136 -2.29 -0.29 2.21
N ALA A 137 -2.74 0.94 1.94
CA ALA A 137 -1.86 2.10 1.88
C ALA A 137 -1.25 2.46 3.25
N MET A 138 -1.94 2.13 4.35
CA MET A 138 -1.44 2.37 5.71
C MET A 138 -0.48 1.28 6.22
N ARG A 139 -0.36 0.16 5.52
CA ARG A 139 0.49 -1.00 5.91
C ARG A 139 1.57 -1.27 4.86
N PRO A 140 2.79 -0.75 5.02
CA PRO A 140 3.87 -0.90 4.04
C PRO A 140 4.15 -2.37 3.67
N ALA A 141 4.26 -3.26 4.65
CA ALA A 141 4.51 -4.68 4.43
C ALA A 141 3.39 -5.35 3.61
N GLN A 142 2.12 -5.03 3.86
CA GLN A 142 0.98 -5.57 3.09
C GLN A 142 0.93 -4.98 1.67
N ARG A 143 1.27 -3.70 1.50
CA ARG A 143 1.37 -3.10 0.17
C ARG A 143 2.45 -3.79 -0.67
N PHE A 144 3.59 -4.15 -0.05
CA PHE A 144 4.68 -4.86 -0.72
C PHE A 144 4.37 -6.33 -0.99
N ALA A 145 3.47 -6.97 -0.26
CA ALA A 145 3.12 -8.39 -0.43
C ALA A 145 2.58 -8.74 -1.83
N GLY A 146 2.04 -7.76 -2.56
CA GLY A 146 1.57 -7.92 -3.94
C GLY A 146 2.66 -7.89 -5.01
N VAL A 147 3.90 -7.52 -4.65
CA VAL A 147 5.02 -7.41 -5.59
C VAL A 147 5.41 -8.80 -6.10
N ARG A 148 5.55 -8.91 -7.42
CA ARG A 148 6.07 -10.10 -8.14
C ARG A 148 7.29 -9.73 -8.97
N LEU A 149 7.19 -8.67 -9.78
CA LEU A 149 8.28 -8.17 -10.61
C LEU A 149 8.82 -6.87 -10.05
N TYR A 150 10.06 -6.91 -9.57
CA TYR A 150 10.79 -5.80 -9.00
C TYR A 150 11.96 -5.45 -9.94
N VAL A 151 12.01 -4.24 -10.49
CA VAL A 151 13.03 -3.84 -11.45
C VAL A 151 13.99 -2.83 -10.83
N LEU A 152 15.31 -3.12 -10.90
CA LEU A 152 16.37 -2.22 -10.47
C LEU A 152 16.82 -1.37 -11.64
N ILE A 153 16.73 -0.04 -11.48
CA ILE A 153 17.15 0.96 -12.44
C ILE A 153 18.54 1.46 -12.05
N THR A 154 19.49 1.27 -12.95
CA THR A 154 20.84 1.81 -12.89
C THR A 154 21.15 2.35 -14.29
N GLU A 155 21.38 3.65 -14.43
CA GLU A 155 21.53 4.31 -15.75
C GLU A 155 22.60 3.67 -16.61
N SER A 156 23.75 3.33 -16.06
CA SER A 156 24.86 2.71 -16.79
C SER A 156 24.54 1.34 -17.41
N ILE A 157 23.42 0.71 -16.99
CA ILE A 157 22.94 -0.58 -17.50
C ILE A 157 21.81 -0.38 -18.52
N CYS A 158 21.13 0.76 -18.47
CA CYS A 158 20.01 1.06 -19.36
C CYS A 158 20.53 1.32 -20.78
N ARG A 159 19.80 0.80 -21.79
CA ARG A 159 20.07 1.08 -23.22
C ARG A 159 19.41 2.35 -23.71
N ILE A 160 18.41 2.83 -23.00
CA ILE A 160 17.67 4.07 -23.24
C ILE A 160 17.78 4.94 -21.98
N PRO A 161 17.42 6.23 -22.00
CA PRO A 161 17.44 7.09 -20.82
C PRO A 161 16.75 6.41 -19.64
N TRP A 162 17.35 6.49 -18.46
CA TRP A 162 16.92 5.72 -17.27
C TRP A 162 15.44 5.92 -16.91
N LEU A 163 14.89 7.13 -17.10
CA LEU A 163 13.49 7.43 -16.79
C LEU A 163 12.55 6.79 -17.82
N GLU A 164 12.93 6.78 -19.10
CA GLU A 164 12.20 6.06 -20.17
C GLU A 164 12.25 4.55 -19.95
N ALA A 165 13.40 4.01 -19.48
CA ALA A 165 13.51 2.61 -19.10
C ALA A 165 12.63 2.26 -17.91
N ALA A 166 12.51 3.16 -16.91
CA ALA A 166 11.62 3.01 -15.78
C ALA A 166 10.14 2.98 -16.23
N GLU A 167 9.74 3.90 -17.12
CA GLU A 167 8.39 3.95 -17.68
C GLU A 167 8.05 2.70 -18.49
N ALA A 168 8.95 2.28 -19.38
CA ALA A 168 8.79 1.08 -20.18
C ALA A 168 8.70 -0.20 -19.30
N ALA A 169 9.46 -0.27 -18.20
CA ALA A 169 9.35 -1.39 -17.26
C ALA A 169 7.99 -1.43 -16.56
N ILE A 170 7.41 -0.28 -16.21
CA ILE A 170 6.05 -0.17 -15.66
C ILE A 170 5.02 -0.62 -16.70
N ASP A 171 5.14 -0.17 -17.95
CA ASP A 171 4.23 -0.57 -19.03
C ASP A 171 4.28 -2.08 -19.29
N GLY A 172 5.43 -2.71 -19.06
CA GLY A 172 5.61 -4.15 -19.09
C GLY A 172 5.14 -4.89 -17.85
N GLY A 173 4.60 -4.20 -16.83
CA GLY A 173 3.97 -4.80 -15.65
C GLY A 173 4.88 -4.93 -14.42
N ALA A 174 5.93 -4.12 -14.30
CA ALA A 174 6.69 -4.02 -13.05
C ALA A 174 5.82 -3.52 -11.90
N ASP A 175 5.89 -4.17 -10.75
CA ASP A 175 5.14 -3.81 -9.52
C ASP A 175 5.93 -2.85 -8.63
N CYS A 176 7.26 -2.90 -8.74
CA CYS A 176 8.17 -2.13 -7.91
C CYS A 176 9.40 -1.72 -8.73
N LEU A 177 9.81 -0.46 -8.58
CA LEU A 177 11.07 0.04 -9.16
C LEU A 177 12.02 0.48 -8.04
N GLN A 178 13.33 0.19 -8.22
CA GLN A 178 14.38 0.69 -7.33
C GLN A 178 15.36 1.56 -8.11
N LEU A 179 15.55 2.81 -7.67
CA LEU A 179 16.66 3.65 -8.14
C LEU A 179 17.94 3.22 -7.45
N ARG A 180 18.89 2.68 -8.21
CA ARG A 180 20.18 2.19 -7.71
C ARG A 180 21.33 2.91 -8.41
N GLU A 181 21.64 4.10 -7.93
CA GLU A 181 22.78 4.91 -8.36
C GLU A 181 23.76 5.08 -7.20
N LYS A 182 24.92 4.47 -7.28
CA LYS A 182 25.89 4.47 -6.17
C LYS A 182 26.84 5.65 -6.17
N ASP A 183 27.12 6.19 -7.36
CA ASP A 183 28.17 7.17 -7.57
C ASP A 183 27.65 8.59 -7.81
N LEU A 184 26.32 8.78 -7.74
CA LEU A 184 25.73 10.10 -7.92
C LEU A 184 25.89 10.99 -6.68
N PRO A 185 26.21 12.27 -6.86
CA PRO A 185 26.13 13.26 -5.79
C PRO A 185 24.73 13.31 -5.19
N GLY A 186 24.61 13.54 -3.87
CA GLY A 186 23.33 13.49 -3.15
C GLY A 186 22.23 14.38 -3.73
N GLY A 187 22.58 15.57 -4.22
CA GLY A 187 21.61 16.48 -4.86
C GLY A 187 21.03 15.94 -6.16
N GLU A 188 21.84 15.33 -7.01
CA GLU A 188 21.38 14.71 -8.26
C GLU A 188 20.61 13.42 -7.98
N LEU A 189 21.06 12.62 -7.01
CA LEU A 189 20.32 11.44 -6.57
C LEU A 189 18.92 11.83 -6.04
N LEU A 190 18.81 12.88 -5.24
CA LEU A 190 17.52 13.38 -4.75
C LEU A 190 16.60 13.82 -5.89
N LYS A 191 17.14 14.52 -6.88
CA LYS A 191 16.38 14.95 -8.06
C LYS A 191 15.80 13.74 -8.82
N ARG A 192 16.63 12.73 -9.11
CA ARG A 192 16.20 11.50 -9.77
C ARG A 192 15.21 10.70 -8.91
N ALA A 193 15.45 10.62 -7.61
CA ALA A 193 14.54 9.96 -6.67
C ALA A 193 13.14 10.58 -6.68
N ARG A 194 13.03 11.91 -6.75
CA ARG A 194 11.75 12.62 -6.89
C ARG A 194 11.05 12.31 -8.22
N GLN A 195 11.81 12.27 -9.32
CA GLN A 195 11.26 11.92 -10.63
C GLN A 195 10.72 10.48 -10.65
N LEU A 196 11.48 9.52 -10.09
CA LEU A 196 11.02 8.13 -9.99
C LEU A 196 9.79 8.01 -9.09
N ALA A 197 9.81 8.63 -7.90
CA ALA A 197 8.69 8.59 -6.96
C ALA A 197 7.40 9.16 -7.58
N GLU A 198 7.51 10.28 -8.30
CA GLU A 198 6.38 10.88 -9.01
C GLU A 198 5.85 9.99 -10.13
N LEU A 199 6.72 9.41 -10.95
CA LEU A 199 6.34 8.45 -11.98
C LEU A 199 5.59 7.24 -11.38
N CYS A 200 6.20 6.61 -10.37
CA CYS A 200 5.63 5.44 -9.70
C CYS A 200 4.28 5.75 -9.05
N ARG A 201 4.16 6.89 -8.37
CA ARG A 201 2.90 7.32 -7.74
C ARG A 201 1.76 7.48 -8.74
N ARG A 202 2.01 8.12 -9.89
CA ARG A 202 1.00 8.27 -10.95
C ARG A 202 0.56 6.94 -11.57
N ARG A 203 1.43 5.95 -11.53
CA ARG A 203 1.21 4.63 -12.15
C ARG A 203 0.80 3.55 -11.13
N GLY A 204 0.69 3.88 -9.84
CA GLY A 204 0.35 2.93 -8.78
C GLY A 204 1.43 1.87 -8.49
N VAL A 205 2.69 2.13 -8.87
CA VAL A 205 3.86 1.25 -8.70
C VAL A 205 4.65 1.68 -7.46
N ILE A 206 5.31 0.73 -6.78
CA ILE A 206 6.12 1.02 -5.59
C ILE A 206 7.49 1.58 -6.02
N SER A 207 7.92 2.68 -5.39
CA SER A 207 9.23 3.31 -5.58
C SER A 207 10.15 3.06 -4.38
N ILE A 208 11.34 2.52 -4.63
CA ILE A 208 12.36 2.22 -3.60
C ILE A 208 13.67 2.95 -3.95
N ILE A 209 14.34 3.50 -2.93
CA ILE A 209 15.67 4.09 -3.08
C ILE A 209 16.71 3.13 -2.48
N ASN A 210 17.80 2.94 -3.18
CA ASN A 210 18.87 2.07 -2.73
C ASN A 210 19.76 2.77 -1.68
N ASP A 211 20.07 2.11 -0.55
CA ASP A 211 21.04 2.47 0.50
C ASP A 211 20.78 3.80 1.27
N ARG A 212 19.91 4.70 0.79
CA ARG A 212 19.80 6.08 1.28
C ARG A 212 18.40 6.39 1.87
N PRO A 213 18.17 6.10 3.16
CA PRO A 213 16.89 6.40 3.82
C PRO A 213 16.57 7.90 3.88
N ASP A 214 17.57 8.77 3.97
CA ASP A 214 17.43 10.22 3.90
C ASP A 214 16.87 10.68 2.55
N ILE A 215 17.39 10.15 1.44
CA ILE A 215 16.88 10.44 0.08
C ILE A 215 15.46 9.87 -0.09
N ALA A 216 15.19 8.67 0.42
CA ALA A 216 13.83 8.10 0.38
C ALA A 216 12.82 8.96 1.14
N ALA A 217 13.20 9.53 2.28
CA ALA A 217 12.38 10.45 3.05
C ALA A 217 12.12 11.76 2.30
N LEU A 218 13.17 12.36 1.72
CA LEU A 218 13.12 13.68 1.07
C LEU A 218 12.49 13.67 -0.33
N SER A 219 12.42 12.50 -0.97
CA SER A 219 11.87 12.32 -2.32
C SER A 219 10.42 11.86 -2.36
N ASP A 220 9.80 11.58 -1.20
CA ASP A 220 8.49 10.92 -1.09
C ASP A 220 8.43 9.53 -1.72
N ALA A 221 9.57 8.87 -1.98
CA ALA A 221 9.59 7.48 -2.40
C ALA A 221 8.90 6.58 -1.35
N ASP A 222 8.36 5.45 -1.77
CA ASP A 222 7.63 4.52 -0.91
C ASP A 222 8.51 3.83 0.12
N GLY A 223 9.83 3.72 -0.15
CA GLY A 223 10.73 3.09 0.80
C GLY A 223 12.21 3.09 0.41
N VAL A 224 12.97 2.32 1.17
CA VAL A 224 14.42 2.12 0.99
C VAL A 224 14.76 0.63 0.95
N HIS A 225 15.81 0.26 0.22
CA HIS A 225 16.45 -1.05 0.30
C HIS A 225 17.87 -0.92 0.81
N LEU A 226 18.19 -1.68 1.86
CA LEU A 226 19.46 -1.60 2.60
C LEU A 226 20.27 -2.88 2.42
N GLY A 227 21.57 -2.75 2.25
CA GLY A 227 22.54 -3.83 2.35
C GLY A 227 22.96 -4.13 3.79
N GLN A 228 23.83 -5.11 3.96
CA GLN A 228 24.33 -5.52 5.28
C GLN A 228 25.32 -4.51 5.91
N GLU A 229 25.92 -3.65 5.09
CA GLU A 229 26.89 -2.62 5.50
C GLU A 229 26.26 -1.23 5.60
N ASP A 230 24.98 -1.11 5.22
CA ASP A 230 24.23 0.13 5.29
C ASP A 230 23.64 0.35 6.70
N LEU A 231 22.86 1.41 6.88
CA LEU A 231 22.16 1.65 8.14
C LEU A 231 21.28 0.46 8.53
N PRO A 232 21.32 -0.01 9.80
CA PRO A 232 20.39 -1.03 10.27
C PRO A 232 18.92 -0.63 10.05
N ALA A 233 18.06 -1.60 9.78
CA ALA A 233 16.64 -1.36 9.52
C ALA A 233 15.95 -0.56 10.65
N ALA A 234 16.29 -0.85 11.91
CA ALA A 234 15.76 -0.13 13.07
C ALA A 234 16.15 1.36 13.08
N GLU A 235 17.37 1.70 12.65
CA GLU A 235 17.82 3.09 12.55
C GLU A 235 17.18 3.80 11.34
N ALA A 236 17.11 3.12 10.20
CA ALA A 236 16.40 3.64 9.02
C ALA A 236 14.91 3.91 9.32
N ARG A 237 14.28 3.07 10.17
CA ARG A 237 12.91 3.24 10.63
C ARG A 237 12.71 4.54 11.41
N LYS A 238 13.71 5.00 12.18
CA LYS A 238 13.64 6.29 12.90
C LYS A 238 13.59 7.49 11.93
N ILE A 239 14.27 7.38 10.78
CA ILE A 239 14.27 8.41 9.73
C ILE A 239 12.96 8.38 8.94
N LEU A 240 12.50 7.19 8.57
CA LEU A 240 11.40 6.98 7.62
C LEU A 240 10.01 6.92 8.28
N GLY A 241 9.95 6.69 9.59
CA GLY A 241 8.68 6.42 10.28
C GLY A 241 8.06 5.07 9.87
N ASN A 242 6.86 4.78 10.36
CA ASN A 242 6.22 3.48 10.18
C ASN A 242 5.50 3.28 8.83
N ARG A 243 5.48 4.31 7.97
CA ARG A 243 4.73 4.29 6.70
C ARG A 243 5.56 4.02 5.45
N LYS A 244 6.87 4.04 5.57
CA LYS A 244 7.78 3.75 4.46
C LYS A 244 8.24 2.29 4.52
N ILE A 245 8.41 1.70 3.36
CA ILE A 245 8.86 0.32 3.18
C ILE A 245 10.37 0.24 3.45
N ILE A 246 10.80 -0.74 4.23
CA ILE A 246 12.21 -1.05 4.43
C ILE A 246 12.48 -2.47 3.95
N GLY A 247 13.33 -2.60 2.92
CA GLY A 247 13.86 -3.87 2.47
C GLY A 247 15.29 -4.08 2.93
N VAL A 248 15.67 -5.32 3.19
CA VAL A 248 17.04 -5.67 3.61
C VAL A 248 17.59 -6.83 2.77
N SER A 249 18.78 -6.65 2.21
CA SER A 249 19.52 -7.72 1.51
C SER A 249 19.95 -8.80 2.50
N THR A 250 19.78 -10.09 2.18
CA THR A 250 20.17 -11.21 3.02
C THR A 250 20.85 -12.32 2.22
N HIS A 251 21.81 -13.01 2.82
CA HIS A 251 22.73 -13.95 2.17
C HIS A 251 22.76 -15.33 2.82
N HIS A 252 22.18 -15.47 4.02
CA HIS A 252 21.99 -16.72 4.75
C HIS A 252 20.78 -16.63 5.70
N PRO A 253 20.26 -17.77 6.20
CA PRO A 253 19.01 -17.81 6.97
C PRO A 253 18.99 -16.92 8.23
N ASP A 254 20.11 -16.82 8.95
CA ASP A 254 20.16 -16.02 10.17
C ASP A 254 20.00 -14.52 9.90
N GLN A 255 20.60 -14.02 8.81
CA GLN A 255 20.38 -12.63 8.37
C GLN A 255 18.92 -12.39 7.99
N ALA A 256 18.28 -13.35 7.32
CA ALA A 256 16.88 -13.24 6.94
C ALA A 256 15.97 -13.19 8.18
N ALA A 257 16.22 -14.04 9.18
CA ALA A 257 15.49 -14.04 10.43
C ALA A 257 15.75 -12.78 11.27
N ALA A 258 16.98 -12.26 11.29
CA ALA A 258 17.34 -11.02 11.96
C ALA A 258 16.63 -9.82 11.30
N ALA A 259 16.68 -9.69 9.97
CA ALA A 259 16.01 -8.61 9.25
C ALA A 259 14.49 -8.56 9.55
N ALA A 260 13.85 -9.73 9.61
CA ALA A 260 12.42 -9.80 9.95
C ALA A 260 12.14 -9.32 11.39
N ARG A 261 12.99 -9.68 12.37
CA ARG A 261 12.86 -9.21 13.76
C ARG A 261 13.14 -7.71 13.90
N ASP A 262 14.09 -7.19 13.12
CA ASP A 262 14.57 -5.80 13.19
C ASP A 262 13.67 -4.82 12.43
N GLY A 263 12.51 -5.28 11.94
CA GLY A 263 11.45 -4.43 11.36
C GLY A 263 11.57 -4.16 9.87
N ALA A 264 12.25 -5.02 9.12
CA ALA A 264 12.14 -5.02 7.67
C ALA A 264 10.74 -5.45 7.21
N ASP A 265 10.24 -4.82 6.13
CA ASP A 265 8.95 -5.15 5.51
C ASP A 265 9.10 -6.25 4.44
N TYR A 266 10.30 -6.36 3.85
CA TYR A 266 10.67 -7.45 2.94
C TYR A 266 12.18 -7.71 2.99
N ILE A 267 12.57 -8.87 2.49
CA ILE A 267 14.00 -9.24 2.34
C ILE A 267 14.35 -9.54 0.88
N GLY A 268 15.55 -9.10 0.49
CA GLY A 268 16.22 -9.55 -0.72
C GLY A 268 17.00 -10.83 -0.43
N VAL A 269 16.67 -11.91 -1.13
CA VAL A 269 17.24 -13.26 -0.95
C VAL A 269 18.22 -13.54 -2.07
N GLY A 270 19.50 -13.56 -1.78
CA GLY A 270 20.52 -13.81 -2.81
C GLY A 270 21.95 -13.50 -2.37
N PRO A 271 22.92 -13.56 -3.31
CA PRO A 271 22.74 -13.75 -4.76
C PRO A 271 22.33 -15.18 -5.13
N ILE A 272 21.28 -15.31 -5.99
CA ILE A 272 20.81 -16.64 -6.42
C ILE A 272 21.74 -17.22 -7.49
N PHE A 273 22.15 -16.41 -8.46
CA PHE A 273 23.11 -16.78 -9.51
C PHE A 273 24.21 -15.73 -9.60
N LYS A 274 25.29 -16.05 -10.33
CA LYS A 274 26.31 -15.06 -10.68
C LYS A 274 25.68 -13.92 -11.47
N SER A 275 26.08 -12.69 -11.19
CA SER A 275 25.55 -11.50 -11.85
C SER A 275 26.68 -10.56 -12.26
N ALA A 276 26.61 -10.06 -13.49
CA ALA A 276 27.54 -9.05 -13.99
C ALA A 276 27.28 -7.66 -13.35
N THR A 277 26.03 -7.35 -12.98
CA THR A 277 25.63 -6.05 -12.40
C THR A 277 26.25 -5.74 -11.04
N LYS A 278 26.45 -6.77 -10.20
CA LYS A 278 27.14 -6.69 -8.92
C LYS A 278 27.92 -7.97 -8.73
N PRO A 279 29.18 -8.05 -9.28
CA PRO A 279 30.03 -9.20 -9.08
C PRO A 279 30.23 -9.47 -7.58
N ARG A 280 30.10 -10.72 -7.17
CA ARG A 280 30.37 -11.20 -5.81
C ARG A 280 31.15 -12.50 -5.87
N ASP A 281 32.02 -12.70 -4.91
CA ASP A 281 32.88 -13.90 -4.81
C ASP A 281 32.09 -15.14 -4.37
N PHE A 282 30.86 -14.95 -3.90
CA PHE A 282 29.99 -16.04 -3.44
C PHE A 282 28.60 -15.98 -4.08
N VAL A 283 27.95 -17.12 -4.12
CA VAL A 283 26.55 -17.30 -4.54
C VAL A 283 25.82 -18.02 -3.40
N ALA A 284 24.77 -17.42 -2.84
CA ALA A 284 23.95 -18.04 -1.80
C ALA A 284 23.10 -19.21 -2.36
N GLY A 285 22.66 -19.08 -3.61
CA GLY A 285 22.07 -20.15 -4.39
C GLY A 285 20.59 -20.47 -4.09
N LEU A 286 20.09 -21.47 -4.81
CA LEU A 286 18.70 -21.92 -4.72
C LEU A 286 18.38 -22.62 -3.39
N GLU A 287 19.36 -23.30 -2.78
CA GLU A 287 19.20 -23.96 -1.47
C GLU A 287 18.88 -22.93 -0.37
N TYR A 288 19.60 -21.82 -0.36
CA TYR A 288 19.31 -20.71 0.54
C TYR A 288 17.89 -20.14 0.31
N ALA A 289 17.53 -19.93 -0.95
CA ALA A 289 16.18 -19.44 -1.29
C ALA A 289 15.09 -20.38 -0.79
N ALA A 290 15.25 -21.69 -0.99
CA ALA A 290 14.30 -22.71 -0.50
C ALA A 290 14.21 -22.75 1.03
N ALA A 291 15.36 -22.67 1.72
CA ALA A 291 15.40 -22.64 3.17
C ALA A 291 14.65 -21.43 3.75
N VAL A 292 14.87 -20.23 3.19
CA VAL A 292 14.17 -19.00 3.59
C VAL A 292 12.69 -19.05 3.24
N ALA A 293 12.33 -19.64 2.09
CA ALA A 293 10.94 -19.77 1.69
C ALA A 293 10.14 -20.65 2.67
N ALA A 294 10.76 -21.73 3.17
CA ALA A 294 10.14 -22.66 4.11
C ALA A 294 10.14 -22.18 5.58
N ASP A 295 10.97 -21.18 5.93
CA ASP A 295 11.13 -20.74 7.33
C ASP A 295 9.92 -19.90 7.77
N ARG A 296 9.09 -20.47 8.65
CA ARG A 296 7.89 -19.83 9.21
C ARG A 296 8.19 -18.63 10.13
N ARG A 297 9.41 -18.49 10.61
CA ARG A 297 9.85 -17.32 11.41
C ARG A 297 9.94 -16.07 10.54
N ILE A 298 10.05 -16.23 9.22
CA ILE A 298 10.18 -15.14 8.25
C ILE A 298 8.83 -14.96 7.55
N ALA A 299 7.91 -14.25 8.19
CA ALA A 299 6.56 -14.02 7.68
C ALA A 299 6.48 -12.87 6.65
N ILE A 300 7.57 -12.09 6.49
CA ILE A 300 7.64 -10.96 5.55
C ILE A 300 7.92 -11.42 4.11
N SER A 301 7.67 -10.52 3.15
CA SER A 301 7.86 -10.78 1.72
C SER A 301 9.33 -11.11 1.39
N LYS A 302 9.53 -12.06 0.50
CA LYS A 302 10.83 -12.56 0.05
C LYS A 302 11.00 -12.29 -1.43
N VAL A 303 12.09 -11.63 -1.82
CA VAL A 303 12.38 -11.27 -3.21
C VAL A 303 13.72 -11.91 -3.61
N ALA A 304 13.72 -12.87 -4.50
CA ALA A 304 14.95 -13.46 -5.02
C ALA A 304 15.68 -12.48 -5.93
N ILE A 305 17.01 -12.40 -5.82
CA ILE A 305 17.83 -11.42 -6.56
C ILE A 305 19.15 -12.00 -7.06
N ALA A 306 19.67 -11.41 -8.10
CA ALA A 306 20.93 -11.59 -8.81
C ALA A 306 20.93 -12.74 -9.82
N GLY A 307 21.30 -12.35 -11.06
CA GLY A 307 21.47 -13.26 -12.19
C GLY A 307 20.17 -13.94 -12.65
N ILE A 308 19.02 -13.37 -12.31
CA ILE A 308 17.72 -13.92 -12.69
C ILE A 308 17.27 -13.35 -14.04
N GLY A 309 16.87 -14.23 -14.92
CA GLY A 309 16.30 -13.95 -16.23
C GLY A 309 15.26 -14.99 -16.62
N PRO A 310 14.64 -14.86 -17.82
CA PRO A 310 13.61 -15.81 -18.28
C PRO A 310 14.12 -17.27 -18.33
N GLU A 311 15.40 -17.47 -18.58
CA GLU A 311 16.04 -18.79 -18.74
C GLU A 311 16.18 -19.59 -17.44
N ASN A 312 16.08 -18.93 -16.28
CA ASN A 312 16.30 -19.57 -14.98
C ASN A 312 15.20 -19.23 -13.95
N LEU A 313 14.20 -18.46 -14.32
CA LEU A 313 13.10 -18.04 -13.44
C LEU A 313 12.34 -19.22 -12.82
N GLU A 314 12.03 -20.26 -13.59
CA GLU A 314 11.33 -21.45 -13.10
C GLU A 314 12.08 -22.13 -11.94
N LYS A 315 13.42 -22.15 -11.98
CA LYS A 315 14.23 -22.69 -10.88
C LYS A 315 14.06 -21.87 -9.59
N VAL A 316 13.89 -20.55 -9.73
CA VAL A 316 13.62 -19.67 -8.58
C VAL A 316 12.24 -19.93 -8.02
N LEU A 317 11.22 -20.01 -8.87
CA LEU A 317 9.83 -20.27 -8.47
C LEU A 317 9.67 -21.64 -7.78
N ALA A 318 10.42 -22.63 -8.22
CA ALA A 318 10.45 -23.95 -7.58
C ALA A 318 10.95 -23.93 -6.11
N THR A 319 11.66 -22.86 -5.67
CA THR A 319 12.04 -22.68 -4.27
C THR A 319 10.89 -22.26 -3.36
N GLY A 320 9.75 -21.84 -3.92
CA GLY A 320 8.61 -21.27 -3.20
C GLY A 320 8.63 -19.73 -3.10
N ILE A 321 9.69 -19.07 -3.57
CA ILE A 321 9.70 -17.60 -3.66
C ILE A 321 8.92 -17.15 -4.90
N ARG A 322 8.02 -16.19 -4.75
CA ARG A 322 7.10 -15.71 -5.79
C ARG A 322 7.42 -14.31 -6.33
N ALA A 323 8.42 -13.64 -5.79
CA ALA A 323 8.86 -12.32 -6.23
C ALA A 323 10.34 -12.33 -6.62
N VAL A 324 10.69 -11.64 -7.70
CA VAL A 324 12.06 -11.55 -8.19
C VAL A 324 12.46 -10.10 -8.44
N ALA A 325 13.72 -9.77 -8.14
CA ALA A 325 14.34 -8.50 -8.45
C ALA A 325 15.33 -8.68 -9.62
N VAL A 326 15.10 -7.92 -10.69
CA VAL A 326 15.83 -8.03 -11.97
C VAL A 326 16.34 -6.66 -12.39
N SER A 327 17.53 -6.59 -12.97
CA SER A 327 18.10 -5.39 -13.57
C SER A 327 18.43 -5.62 -15.04
N GLY A 328 19.64 -6.04 -15.37
CA GLY A 328 20.15 -6.13 -16.73
C GLY A 328 19.30 -6.93 -17.72
N ALA A 329 18.62 -7.99 -17.27
CA ALA A 329 17.73 -8.76 -18.13
C ALA A 329 16.48 -7.97 -18.60
N ILE A 330 16.15 -6.85 -17.95
CA ILE A 330 15.05 -5.96 -18.33
C ILE A 330 15.60 -4.64 -18.86
N VAL A 331 16.29 -3.82 -18.04
CA VAL A 331 16.72 -2.47 -18.45
C VAL A 331 17.85 -2.49 -19.47
N GLY A 332 18.59 -3.59 -19.58
CA GLY A 332 19.59 -3.84 -20.62
C GLY A 332 19.05 -4.50 -21.89
N ALA A 333 17.76 -4.81 -21.96
CA ALA A 333 17.14 -5.39 -23.14
C ALA A 333 16.98 -4.36 -24.27
N ALA A 334 16.85 -4.82 -25.51
CA ALA A 334 16.56 -3.94 -26.65
C ALA A 334 15.14 -3.34 -26.56
N ASP A 335 14.20 -4.10 -26.04
CA ASP A 335 12.84 -3.68 -25.72
C ASP A 335 12.57 -3.96 -24.24
N VAL A 336 12.62 -2.93 -23.42
CA VAL A 336 12.44 -2.99 -21.97
C VAL A 336 11.02 -3.42 -21.61
N CYS A 337 10.01 -2.89 -22.30
CA CYS A 337 8.62 -3.20 -22.05
C CYS A 337 8.32 -4.68 -22.36
N ALA A 338 8.75 -5.17 -23.53
CA ALA A 338 8.55 -6.58 -23.89
C ALA A 338 9.30 -7.53 -22.94
N ALA A 339 10.51 -7.17 -22.48
CA ALA A 339 11.27 -7.96 -21.54
C ALA A 339 10.58 -8.03 -20.16
N ALA A 340 10.09 -6.90 -19.65
CA ALA A 340 9.33 -6.83 -18.40
C ALA A 340 8.02 -7.63 -18.50
N LYS A 341 7.27 -7.47 -19.59
CA LYS A 341 6.02 -8.18 -19.85
C LYS A 341 6.22 -9.69 -19.86
N LYS A 342 7.24 -10.17 -20.55
CA LYS A 342 7.58 -11.60 -20.58
C LYS A 342 7.86 -12.14 -19.18
N MET A 343 8.67 -11.44 -18.39
CA MET A 343 8.96 -11.84 -17.01
C MET A 343 7.69 -11.84 -16.15
N LYS A 344 6.83 -10.84 -16.31
CA LYS A 344 5.58 -10.73 -15.53
C LYS A 344 4.60 -11.84 -15.87
N GLU A 345 4.46 -12.18 -17.15
CA GLU A 345 3.62 -13.29 -17.59
C GLU A 345 4.08 -14.63 -16.99
N MET A 346 5.38 -14.90 -17.01
CA MET A 346 5.95 -16.10 -16.37
C MET A 346 5.71 -16.14 -14.85
N LEU A 347 5.76 -14.98 -14.16
CA LEU A 347 5.49 -14.88 -12.72
C LEU A 347 4.01 -15.05 -12.37
N ASN A 348 3.10 -14.85 -13.30
CA ASN A 348 1.66 -14.97 -13.09
C ASN A 348 1.10 -16.31 -13.58
N ALA A 349 1.88 -17.11 -14.30
CA ALA A 349 1.44 -18.40 -14.87
C ALA A 349 1.34 -19.54 -13.82
N GLU A 350 1.75 -19.29 -12.59
CA GLU A 350 1.65 -20.17 -11.41
C GLU A 350 0.65 -19.58 -10.38
#